data_b30c05b242e309f5e6467805d6ff95da
#
_entry.id   b30c05b242e309f5e6467805d6ff95da
#
_cell.length_a   1.000
_cell.length_b   1.000
_cell.length_c   1.000
_cell.angle_alpha   90.00
_cell.angle_beta   90.00
_cell.angle_gamma   90.00
#
_symmetry.space_group_name_H-M   'P 1'
#
loop_
_entity.id
_entity.type
_entity.pdbx_description
1 polymer ?
#
loop_
_entity_poly.entity_id
_entity_poly.type
_entity_poly.pdbx_seq_one_letter_code
_entity_poly.pdbx_strand_id
1 'polypeptide(L)'
;MLRDLLFFAASAAILPLSWRSLKDVRTHGFYRFFAFELLLGLILWNAPLWWRDPFSWRQLASYFLGAVSIVLAIEGFRLLRVIGRPAASRVESANLAFENTTSLVTVGAYRWIRHPLYASLLALAWCAYFKNPSGLASIVLTLGASGFLVATAHAEEGENLKRFGAAYAEYIKRTRRFIPFVF
;
A
#
# COMPACT_ATOMS: atom_id res chain seq x y z
N MET A 1 21.30 -3.87 16.06
CA MET A 1 21.82 -2.49 16.14
C MET A 1 21.60 -1.69 14.86
N LEU A 2 22.25 -1.98 13.71
CA LEU A 2 22.03 -1.19 12.47
C LEU A 2 20.56 -1.23 11.97
N ARG A 3 19.93 -2.39 11.98
CA ARG A 3 18.51 -2.55 11.56
C ARG A 3 17.55 -1.78 12.43
N ASP A 4 17.76 -1.80 13.73
CA ASP A 4 16.93 -1.08 14.71
C ASP A 4 17.09 0.42 14.51
N LEU A 5 18.33 0.89 14.28
CA LEU A 5 18.59 2.29 13.96
C LEU A 5 17.90 2.73 12.66
N LEU A 6 17.97 1.89 11.61
CA LEU A 6 17.30 2.16 10.34
C LEU A 6 15.76 2.16 10.51
N PHE A 7 15.23 1.24 11.31
CA PHE A 7 13.80 1.23 11.62
C PHE A 7 13.37 2.52 12.30
N PHE A 8 14.00 2.90 13.40
CA PHE A 8 13.64 4.13 14.11
C PHE A 8 13.85 5.39 13.29
N ALA A 9 14.91 5.46 12.47
CA ALA A 9 15.16 6.61 11.59
C ALA A 9 14.07 6.74 10.52
N ALA A 10 13.65 5.63 9.88
CA ALA A 10 12.60 5.63 8.88
C ALA A 10 11.22 5.93 9.51
N SER A 11 10.91 5.31 10.66
CA SER A 11 9.68 5.59 11.42
C SER A 11 9.61 7.06 11.84
N ALA A 12 10.73 7.65 12.26
CA ALA A 12 10.80 9.08 12.58
C ALA A 12 10.52 9.99 11.37
N ALA A 13 10.82 9.52 10.14
CA ALA A 13 10.46 10.23 8.92
C ALA A 13 9.00 10.03 8.50
N ILE A 14 8.42 8.85 8.75
CA ILE A 14 7.02 8.52 8.43
C ILE A 14 6.05 9.21 9.41
N LEU A 15 6.42 9.32 10.67
CA LEU A 15 5.57 9.86 11.74
C LEU A 15 5.07 11.30 11.47
N PRO A 16 5.91 12.29 11.08
CA PRO A 16 5.44 13.63 10.76
C PRO A 16 4.45 13.66 9.59
N LEU A 17 4.69 12.82 8.57
CA LEU A 17 3.81 12.71 7.40
C LEU A 17 2.43 12.17 7.77
N SER A 18 2.37 11.32 8.80
CA SER A 18 1.14 10.66 9.26
C SER A 18 0.52 11.32 10.49
N TRP A 19 1.17 12.33 11.10
CA TRP A 19 0.79 12.90 12.38
C TRP A 19 -0.67 13.36 12.47
N ARG A 20 -1.15 14.00 11.39
CA ARG A 20 -2.54 14.47 11.33
C ARG A 20 -3.53 13.30 11.24
N SER A 21 -3.19 12.29 10.45
CA SER A 21 -4.02 11.09 10.26
C SER A 21 -4.11 10.23 11.53
N LEU A 22 -3.05 10.20 12.35
CA LEU A 22 -3.02 9.43 13.59
C LEU A 22 -3.98 9.97 14.67
N LYS A 23 -4.49 11.19 14.51
CA LYS A 23 -5.46 11.79 15.42
C LYS A 23 -6.90 11.34 15.18
N ASP A 24 -7.19 10.71 14.03
CA ASP A 24 -8.52 10.25 13.68
C ASP A 24 -8.49 8.82 13.11
N VAL A 25 -8.91 7.87 13.94
CA VAL A 25 -9.00 6.43 13.63
C VAL A 25 -9.98 6.11 12.47
N ARG A 26 -10.81 7.08 12.07
CA ARG A 26 -11.78 6.90 10.98
C ARG A 26 -11.18 7.14 9.60
N THR A 27 -9.98 7.71 9.54
CA THR A 27 -9.30 8.03 8.29
C THR A 27 -8.46 6.86 7.78
N HIS A 28 -8.38 6.72 6.46
CA HIS A 28 -7.51 5.72 5.84
C HIS A 28 -6.03 5.92 6.22
N GLY A 29 -5.58 7.15 6.44
CA GLY A 29 -4.21 7.47 6.80
C GLY A 29 -3.80 6.92 8.17
N PHE A 30 -4.74 6.71 9.12
CA PHE A 30 -4.47 6.03 10.38
C PHE A 30 -4.01 4.60 10.15
N TYR A 31 -4.78 3.81 9.41
CA TYR A 31 -4.46 2.42 9.11
C TYR A 31 -3.22 2.28 8.23
N ARG A 32 -3.04 3.20 7.28
CA ARG A 32 -1.88 3.24 6.39
C ARG A 32 -0.57 3.41 7.16
N PHE A 33 -0.54 4.21 8.21
CA PHE A 33 0.64 4.36 9.06
C PHE A 33 1.10 3.00 9.60
N PHE A 34 0.20 2.22 10.21
CA PHE A 34 0.54 0.91 10.75
C PHE A 34 0.94 -0.08 9.65
N ALA A 35 0.29 -0.01 8.48
CA ALA A 35 0.71 -0.83 7.33
C ALA A 35 2.15 -0.53 6.92
N PHE A 36 2.56 0.73 6.88
CA PHE A 36 3.93 1.14 6.55
C PHE A 36 4.95 0.71 7.60
N GLU A 37 4.65 0.87 8.88
CA GLU A 37 5.52 0.44 9.97
C GLU A 37 5.75 -1.08 9.97
N LEU A 38 4.68 -1.86 9.80
CA LEU A 38 4.77 -3.32 9.73
C LEU A 38 5.53 -3.79 8.48
N LEU A 39 5.30 -3.13 7.33
CA LEU A 39 6.02 -3.42 6.10
C LEU A 39 7.52 -3.08 6.22
N LEU A 40 7.84 -1.94 6.79
CA LEU A 40 9.22 -1.53 7.08
C LEU A 40 9.90 -2.54 8.00
N GLY A 41 9.23 -2.92 9.10
CA GLY A 41 9.72 -3.95 10.02
C GLY A 41 9.96 -5.29 9.31
N LEU A 42 9.03 -5.73 8.46
CA LEU A 42 9.15 -6.97 7.69
C LEU A 42 10.35 -6.94 6.73
N ILE A 43 10.53 -5.84 6.00
CA ILE A 43 11.63 -5.66 5.06
C ILE A 43 12.97 -5.73 5.80
N LEU A 44 13.12 -4.98 6.88
CA LEU A 44 14.35 -4.93 7.67
C LEU A 44 14.61 -6.25 8.42
N TRP A 45 13.55 -6.92 8.89
CA TRP A 45 13.67 -8.23 9.53
C TRP A 45 14.26 -9.26 8.58
N ASN A 46 13.78 -9.30 7.35
CA ASN A 46 14.21 -10.26 6.34
C ASN A 46 15.41 -9.80 5.49
N ALA A 47 15.91 -8.57 5.67
CA ALA A 47 17.01 -8.00 4.88
C ALA A 47 18.25 -8.91 4.76
N PRO A 48 18.71 -9.62 5.81
CA PRO A 48 19.87 -10.52 5.71
C PRO A 48 19.67 -11.69 4.76
N LEU A 49 18.43 -12.04 4.44
CA LEU A 49 18.06 -13.21 3.63
C LEU A 49 17.66 -12.85 2.19
N TRP A 50 17.75 -11.57 1.81
CA TRP A 50 17.27 -11.09 0.52
C TRP A 50 17.92 -11.74 -0.69
N TRP A 51 19.18 -12.14 -0.56
CA TRP A 51 19.97 -12.73 -1.65
C TRP A 51 20.35 -14.19 -1.39
N ARG A 52 19.83 -14.78 -0.30
CA ARG A 52 20.10 -16.17 0.03
C ARG A 52 19.33 -17.10 -0.90
N ASP A 53 20.02 -18.12 -1.43
CA ASP A 53 19.45 -19.15 -2.31
C ASP A 53 18.66 -18.57 -3.50
N PRO A 54 19.31 -17.77 -4.39
CA PRO A 54 18.64 -16.89 -5.36
C PRO A 54 17.75 -17.63 -6.38
N PHE A 55 18.00 -18.90 -6.63
CA PHE A 55 17.22 -19.75 -7.57
C PHE A 55 16.21 -20.66 -6.88
N SER A 56 16.03 -20.55 -5.57
CA SER A 56 14.99 -21.29 -4.88
C SER A 56 13.60 -20.82 -5.31
N TRP A 57 12.59 -21.72 -5.28
CA TRP A 57 11.21 -21.36 -5.62
C TRP A 57 10.69 -20.16 -4.81
N ARG A 58 11.12 -20.03 -3.56
CA ARG A 58 10.78 -18.90 -2.67
C ARG A 58 11.29 -17.58 -3.24
N GLN A 59 12.55 -17.55 -3.68
CA GLN A 59 13.15 -16.37 -4.25
C GLN A 59 12.51 -16.03 -5.61
N LEU A 60 12.18 -17.02 -6.43
CA LEU A 60 11.48 -16.79 -7.71
C LEU A 60 10.09 -16.18 -7.47
N ALA A 61 9.33 -16.71 -6.51
CA ALA A 61 8.05 -16.13 -6.11
C ALA A 61 8.20 -14.70 -5.59
N SER A 62 9.23 -14.45 -4.75
CA SER A 62 9.55 -13.12 -4.25
C SER A 62 9.89 -12.15 -5.40
N TYR A 63 10.72 -12.55 -6.35
CA TYR A 63 11.06 -11.69 -7.49
C TYR A 63 9.85 -11.37 -8.36
N PHE A 64 8.99 -12.34 -8.61
CA PHE A 64 7.74 -12.12 -9.33
C PHE A 64 6.85 -11.09 -8.63
N LEU A 65 6.61 -11.27 -7.32
CA LEU A 65 5.81 -10.33 -6.53
C LEU A 65 6.45 -8.95 -6.43
N GLY A 66 7.77 -8.87 -6.34
CA GLY A 66 8.52 -7.62 -6.39
C GLY A 66 8.34 -6.89 -7.73
N ALA A 67 8.38 -7.61 -8.84
CA ALA A 67 8.13 -7.05 -10.17
C ALA A 67 6.68 -6.54 -10.29
N VAL A 68 5.69 -7.31 -9.84
CA VAL A 68 4.28 -6.89 -9.78
C VAL A 68 4.11 -5.63 -8.94
N SER A 69 4.76 -5.58 -7.77
CA SER A 69 4.75 -4.41 -6.89
C SER A 69 5.25 -3.15 -7.63
N ILE A 70 6.41 -3.24 -8.28
CA ILE A 70 7.01 -2.11 -8.99
C ILE A 70 6.11 -1.63 -10.13
N VAL A 71 5.57 -2.54 -10.94
CA VAL A 71 4.69 -2.20 -12.07
C VAL A 71 3.43 -1.49 -11.57
N LEU A 72 2.76 -2.04 -10.55
CA LEU A 72 1.55 -1.44 -9.99
C LEU A 72 1.83 -0.08 -9.32
N ALA A 73 2.98 0.07 -8.64
CA ALA A 73 3.37 1.33 -8.03
C ALA A 73 3.59 2.42 -9.08
N ILE A 74 4.38 2.12 -10.12
CA ILE A 74 4.70 3.07 -11.20
C ILE A 74 3.42 3.47 -11.94
N GLU A 75 2.62 2.50 -12.38
CA GLU A 75 1.40 2.78 -13.13
C GLU A 75 0.37 3.52 -12.27
N GLY A 76 0.12 3.04 -11.04
CA GLY A 76 -0.82 3.67 -10.12
C GLY A 76 -0.46 5.12 -9.83
N PHE A 77 0.79 5.38 -9.50
CA PHE A 77 1.27 6.72 -9.20
C PHE A 77 1.21 7.66 -10.43
N ARG A 78 1.63 7.15 -11.61
CA ARG A 78 1.55 7.91 -12.86
C ARG A 78 0.10 8.32 -13.18
N LEU A 79 -0.83 7.38 -13.08
CA LEU A 79 -2.24 7.64 -13.39
C LEU A 79 -2.89 8.61 -12.41
N LEU A 80 -2.59 8.52 -11.12
CA LEU A 80 -3.07 9.50 -10.14
C LEU A 80 -2.55 10.91 -10.44
N ARG A 81 -1.29 11.04 -10.84
CA ARG A 81 -0.72 12.36 -11.20
C ARG A 81 -1.30 12.93 -12.47
N VAL A 82 -1.38 12.12 -13.55
CA VAL A 82 -1.74 12.61 -14.88
C VAL A 82 -3.25 12.80 -15.03
N ILE A 83 -4.04 11.82 -14.59
CA ILE A 83 -5.50 11.80 -14.77
C ILE A 83 -6.22 12.29 -13.51
N GLY A 84 -5.76 11.88 -12.33
CA GLY A 84 -6.32 12.30 -11.06
C GLY A 84 -6.17 13.80 -10.79
N ARG A 85 -5.18 14.45 -11.38
CA ARG A 85 -4.91 15.90 -11.27
C ARG A 85 -4.95 16.37 -9.82
N PRO A 86 -3.98 15.98 -8.99
CA PRO A 86 -3.95 16.40 -7.58
C PRO A 86 -3.92 17.94 -7.47
N ALA A 87 -4.81 18.51 -6.65
CA ALA A 87 -4.85 19.94 -6.43
C ALA A 87 -4.30 20.29 -5.05
N ALA A 88 -3.37 21.26 -4.99
CA ALA A 88 -2.78 21.76 -3.75
C ALA A 88 -3.82 22.46 -2.83
N SER A 89 -4.92 22.96 -3.40
CA SER A 89 -6.04 23.56 -2.64
C SER A 89 -6.88 22.55 -1.88
N ARG A 90 -6.73 21.25 -2.14
CA ARG A 90 -7.42 20.16 -1.44
C ARG A 90 -6.45 19.48 -0.49
N VAL A 91 -6.30 20.00 0.70
CA VAL A 91 -5.52 19.37 1.77
C VAL A 91 -6.47 18.64 2.71
N GLU A 92 -6.77 17.39 2.39
CA GLU A 92 -7.39 16.48 3.36
C GLU A 92 -6.31 15.96 4.32
N SER A 93 -6.57 15.95 5.60
CA SER A 93 -5.56 15.67 6.63
C SER A 93 -4.95 14.27 6.56
N ALA A 94 -5.66 13.32 5.95
CA ALA A 94 -5.24 11.94 5.81
C ALA A 94 -4.49 11.65 4.51
N ASN A 95 -4.60 12.53 3.50
CA ASN A 95 -4.07 12.30 2.17
C ASN A 95 -2.59 12.70 2.06
N LEU A 96 -1.83 11.91 1.32
CA LEU A 96 -0.58 12.37 0.74
C LEU A 96 -0.88 13.30 -0.45
N ALA A 97 0.05 14.19 -0.78
CA ALA A 97 -0.18 15.24 -1.78
C ALA A 97 -0.72 14.71 -3.12
N PHE A 98 -0.25 13.55 -3.58
CA PHE A 98 -0.70 12.93 -4.83
C PHE A 98 -2.09 12.26 -4.75
N GLU A 99 -2.63 12.02 -3.56
CA GLU A 99 -3.95 11.42 -3.32
C GLU A 99 -5.07 12.46 -3.36
N ASN A 100 -4.74 13.74 -3.29
CA ASN A 100 -5.71 14.84 -3.37
C ASN A 100 -6.26 15.04 -4.80
N THR A 101 -6.66 13.95 -5.44
CA THR A 101 -7.13 13.95 -6.83
C THR A 101 -8.44 14.73 -6.97
N THR A 102 -8.60 15.45 -8.09
CA THR A 102 -9.84 16.16 -8.43
C THR A 102 -10.76 15.32 -9.31
N SER A 103 -10.20 14.31 -9.98
CA SER A 103 -10.91 13.44 -10.91
C SER A 103 -10.77 11.99 -10.50
N LEU A 104 -11.85 11.22 -10.65
CA LEU A 104 -11.82 9.77 -10.43
C LEU A 104 -11.06 9.10 -11.58
N VAL A 105 -10.02 8.33 -11.23
CA VAL A 105 -9.22 7.56 -12.19
C VAL A 105 -9.84 6.17 -12.36
N THR A 106 -10.17 5.81 -13.61
CA THR A 106 -10.84 4.55 -13.95
C THR A 106 -10.20 3.80 -15.13
N VAL A 107 -8.96 4.15 -15.48
CA VAL A 107 -8.22 3.59 -16.63
C VAL A 107 -6.95 2.88 -16.19
N GLY A 108 -6.29 2.15 -17.08
CA GLY A 108 -5.09 1.38 -16.77
C GLY A 108 -5.37 0.33 -15.69
N ALA A 109 -4.51 0.21 -14.70
CA ALA A 109 -4.72 -0.68 -13.56
C ALA A 109 -6.03 -0.38 -12.81
N TYR A 110 -6.44 0.90 -12.71
CA TYR A 110 -7.69 1.31 -12.09
C TYR A 110 -8.95 0.84 -12.82
N ARG A 111 -8.84 0.36 -14.04
CA ARG A 111 -9.96 -0.29 -14.75
C ARG A 111 -10.39 -1.60 -14.08
N TRP A 112 -9.45 -2.30 -13.44
CA TRP A 112 -9.65 -3.63 -12.91
C TRP A 112 -9.68 -3.67 -11.38
N ILE A 113 -8.81 -2.88 -10.74
CA ILE A 113 -8.68 -2.80 -9.29
C ILE A 113 -8.72 -1.34 -8.82
N ARG A 114 -9.38 -1.11 -7.68
CA ARG A 114 -9.58 0.25 -7.14
C ARG A 114 -8.34 0.83 -6.47
N HIS A 115 -7.48 -0.04 -5.92
CA HIS A 115 -6.34 0.36 -5.11
C HIS A 115 -5.00 -0.22 -5.62
N PRO A 116 -4.54 0.15 -6.85
CA PRO A 116 -3.28 -0.37 -7.40
C PRO A 116 -2.07 -0.10 -6.51
N LEU A 117 -2.02 1.06 -5.86
CA LEU A 117 -0.92 1.40 -4.94
C LEU A 117 -0.93 0.52 -3.69
N TYR A 118 -2.09 0.23 -3.10
CA TYR A 118 -2.14 -0.71 -1.97
C TYR A 118 -1.93 -2.16 -2.40
N ALA A 119 -2.36 -2.52 -3.60
CA ALA A 119 -2.03 -3.82 -4.20
C ALA A 119 -0.51 -3.96 -4.41
N SER A 120 0.19 -2.89 -4.79
CA SER A 120 1.65 -2.89 -4.88
C SER A 120 2.32 -3.11 -3.53
N LEU A 121 1.84 -2.45 -2.48
CA LEU A 121 2.35 -2.65 -1.11
C LEU A 121 2.03 -4.05 -0.58
N LEU A 122 0.87 -4.58 -0.91
CA LEU A 122 0.50 -5.97 -0.58
C LEU A 122 1.44 -6.96 -1.27
N ALA A 123 1.70 -6.78 -2.57
CA ALA A 123 2.66 -7.59 -3.30
C ALA A 123 4.08 -7.46 -2.72
N LEU A 124 4.49 -6.27 -2.28
CA LEU A 124 5.77 -6.04 -1.61
C LEU A 124 5.85 -6.76 -0.25
N ALA A 125 4.78 -6.75 0.53
CA ALA A 125 4.73 -7.47 1.81
C ALA A 125 4.93 -8.98 1.59
N TRP A 126 4.22 -9.57 0.64
CA TRP A 126 4.39 -10.98 0.31
C TRP A 126 5.74 -11.27 -0.38
N CYS A 127 6.28 -10.35 -1.18
CA CYS A 127 7.65 -10.43 -1.69
C CYS A 127 8.64 -10.55 -0.53
N ALA A 128 8.56 -9.68 0.46
CA ALA A 128 9.44 -9.70 1.63
C ALA A 128 9.22 -10.94 2.51
N TYR A 129 7.98 -11.45 2.63
CA TYR A 129 7.67 -12.71 3.31
C TYR A 129 8.40 -13.90 2.70
N PHE A 130 8.38 -14.05 1.38
CA PHE A 130 9.03 -15.17 0.70
C PHE A 130 10.55 -15.17 0.82
N LYS A 131 11.15 -14.11 1.33
CA LYS A 131 12.59 -14.12 1.73
C LYS A 131 12.83 -15.04 2.92
N ASN A 132 11.85 -15.17 3.85
CA ASN A 132 11.94 -16.03 5.04
C ASN A 132 10.56 -16.57 5.47
N PRO A 133 9.94 -17.48 4.72
CA PRO A 133 8.59 -17.95 5.00
C PRO A 133 8.48 -18.82 6.27
N SER A 134 9.58 -19.36 6.78
CA SER A 134 9.60 -20.19 7.98
C SER A 134 9.66 -19.37 9.28
N GLY A 135 9.82 -18.06 9.20
CA GLY A 135 9.92 -17.18 10.37
C GLY A 135 8.55 -16.78 10.92
N LEU A 136 8.23 -17.09 12.17
CA LEU A 136 6.99 -16.65 12.81
C LEU A 136 6.80 -15.12 12.75
N ALA A 137 7.87 -14.36 13.00
CA ALA A 137 7.84 -12.91 12.89
C ALA A 137 7.49 -12.46 11.45
N SER A 138 8.03 -13.12 10.41
CA SER A 138 7.73 -12.79 9.02
C SER A 138 6.26 -12.95 8.70
N ILE A 139 5.63 -14.06 9.10
CA ILE A 139 4.20 -14.26 8.82
C ILE A 139 3.31 -13.30 9.61
N VAL A 140 3.63 -13.04 10.89
CA VAL A 140 2.87 -12.10 11.73
C VAL A 140 2.92 -10.68 11.15
N LEU A 141 4.12 -10.21 10.78
CA LEU A 141 4.29 -8.89 10.18
C LEU A 141 3.58 -8.79 8.82
N THR A 142 3.64 -9.84 8.00
CA THR A 142 2.98 -9.87 6.68
C THR A 142 1.47 -9.84 6.80
N LEU A 143 0.89 -10.68 7.69
CA LEU A 143 -0.55 -10.71 7.91
C LEU A 143 -1.04 -9.40 8.54
N GLY A 144 -0.28 -8.84 9.48
CA GLY A 144 -0.56 -7.53 10.07
C GLY A 144 -0.56 -6.43 9.01
N ALA A 145 0.50 -6.32 8.21
CA ALA A 145 0.57 -5.36 7.11
C ALA A 145 -0.58 -5.53 6.11
N SER A 146 -0.89 -6.78 5.73
CA SER A 146 -2.01 -7.10 4.83
C SER A 146 -3.35 -6.65 5.42
N GLY A 147 -3.61 -6.94 6.69
CA GLY A 147 -4.82 -6.54 7.41
C GLY A 147 -4.97 -5.02 7.46
N PHE A 148 -3.90 -4.30 7.79
CA PHE A 148 -3.92 -2.84 7.80
C PHE A 148 -4.07 -2.23 6.40
N LEU A 149 -3.52 -2.83 5.34
CA LEU A 149 -3.77 -2.39 3.96
C LEU A 149 -5.23 -2.58 3.54
N VAL A 150 -5.86 -3.69 3.94
CA VAL A 150 -7.30 -3.92 3.72
C VAL A 150 -8.14 -2.88 4.46
N ALA A 151 -7.81 -2.60 5.73
CA ALA A 151 -8.49 -1.59 6.52
C ALA A 151 -8.32 -0.18 5.91
N THR A 152 -7.11 0.14 5.44
CA THR A 152 -6.81 1.40 4.72
C THR A 152 -7.71 1.57 3.51
N ALA A 153 -7.77 0.56 2.64
CA ALA A 153 -8.59 0.60 1.44
C ALA A 153 -10.08 0.72 1.76
N HIS A 154 -10.55 0.03 2.81
CA HIS A 154 -11.95 0.12 3.24
C HIS A 154 -12.31 1.54 3.74
N ALA A 155 -11.46 2.15 4.55
CA ALA A 155 -11.66 3.52 5.02
C ALA A 155 -11.67 4.52 3.85
N GLU A 156 -10.69 4.40 2.93
CA GLU A 156 -10.60 5.25 1.74
C GLU A 156 -11.80 5.09 0.80
N GLU A 157 -12.35 3.88 0.65
CA GLU A 157 -13.59 3.68 -0.12
C GLU A 157 -14.75 4.49 0.46
N GLY A 158 -14.87 4.55 1.79
CA GLY A 158 -15.88 5.38 2.47
C GLY A 158 -15.66 6.88 2.23
N GLU A 159 -14.41 7.35 2.23
CA GLU A 159 -14.06 8.74 1.92
C GLU A 159 -14.33 9.07 0.44
N ASN A 160 -13.97 8.16 -0.48
CA ASN A 160 -14.21 8.32 -1.90
C ASN A 160 -15.69 8.30 -2.27
N LEU A 161 -16.52 7.52 -1.57
CA LEU A 161 -17.99 7.57 -1.72
C LEU A 161 -18.55 8.94 -1.34
N LYS A 162 -18.07 9.53 -0.26
CA LYS A 162 -18.46 10.91 0.12
C LYS A 162 -17.98 11.95 -0.90
N ARG A 163 -16.80 11.71 -1.48
CA ARG A 163 -16.13 12.64 -2.40
C ARG A 163 -16.70 12.62 -3.81
N PHE A 164 -16.87 11.44 -4.41
CA PHE A 164 -17.26 11.25 -5.81
C PHE A 164 -18.72 10.76 -5.96
N GLY A 165 -19.40 10.44 -4.85
CA GLY A 165 -20.82 10.07 -4.83
C GLY A 165 -21.16 8.88 -5.73
N ALA A 166 -22.21 9.08 -6.55
CA ALA A 166 -22.74 8.04 -7.44
C ALA A 166 -21.70 7.50 -8.45
N ALA A 167 -20.77 8.35 -8.90
CA ALA A 167 -19.72 7.94 -9.83
C ALA A 167 -18.81 6.86 -9.22
N TYR A 168 -18.44 7.01 -7.94
CA TYR A 168 -17.64 6.02 -7.23
C TYR A 168 -18.44 4.77 -6.88
N ALA A 169 -19.72 4.92 -6.53
CA ALA A 169 -20.59 3.78 -6.28
C ALA A 169 -20.73 2.87 -7.52
N GLU A 170 -20.84 3.46 -8.71
CA GLU A 170 -20.88 2.71 -9.97
C GLU A 170 -19.53 2.09 -10.31
N TYR A 171 -18.42 2.77 -9.98
CA TYR A 171 -17.07 2.27 -10.16
C TYR A 171 -16.80 1.02 -9.29
N ILE A 172 -17.27 1.01 -8.03
CA ILE A 172 -17.17 -0.16 -7.13
C ILE A 172 -17.80 -1.42 -7.73
N LYS A 173 -18.95 -1.29 -8.41
CA LYS A 173 -19.65 -2.45 -8.99
C LYS A 173 -18.86 -3.16 -10.08
N ARG A 174 -17.99 -2.42 -10.80
CA ARG A 174 -17.25 -2.91 -11.97
C ARG A 174 -15.82 -3.34 -11.65
N THR A 175 -15.32 -3.02 -10.46
CA THR A 175 -13.90 -3.23 -10.10
C THR A 175 -13.76 -4.05 -8.84
N ARG A 176 -12.55 -4.58 -8.62
CA ARG A 176 -12.17 -5.27 -7.38
C ARG A 176 -11.22 -4.41 -6.56
N ARG A 177 -10.94 -4.83 -5.33
CA ARG A 177 -10.11 -4.03 -4.41
C ARG A 177 -8.64 -4.10 -4.78
N PHE A 178 -8.05 -5.30 -4.84
CA PHE A 178 -6.61 -5.53 -5.04
C PHE A 178 -6.27 -6.52 -6.15
N ILE A 179 -7.09 -7.54 -6.36
CA ILE A 179 -6.82 -8.63 -7.30
C ILE A 179 -7.94 -8.64 -8.34
N PRO A 180 -7.61 -8.47 -9.64
CA PRO A 180 -8.62 -8.49 -10.69
C PRO A 180 -9.50 -9.73 -10.60
N PHE A 181 -10.80 -9.54 -10.74
CA PHE A 181 -11.85 -10.59 -10.76
C PHE A 181 -12.08 -11.33 -9.42
N VAL A 182 -11.18 -11.22 -8.45
CA VAL A 182 -11.24 -11.98 -7.18
C VAL A 182 -11.60 -11.09 -6.00
N PHE A 183 -10.72 -10.17 -5.63
CA PHE A 183 -10.83 -9.39 -4.38
C PHE A 183 -10.40 -7.93 -4.52
#